data_82735b7c43ed84380193f01636b739d8
#
_entry.id   82735b7c43ed84380193f01636b739d8
#
_cell.length_a   1.000
_cell.length_b   1.000
_cell.length_c   1.000
_cell.angle_alpha   90.00
_cell.angle_beta   90.00
_cell.angle_gamma   90.00
#
_symmetry.space_group_name_H-M   'P 1'
#
loop_
_entity.id
_entity.type
_entity.pdbx_description
1 polymer ?
#
loop_
_entity_poly.entity_id
_entity_poly.type
_entity_poly.pdbx_seq_one_letter_code
_entity_poly.pdbx_strand_id
1 'polypeptide(L)'
;MWLQAKMGCINILLSQLNRNIEQEHRAKAQYQPLLTDLFGGDSIGQDAHVVMMLQRPNDLYGITDKYCGEDPLGLLAIHIEKNRDGLLGMIPYEAEMSTFTINER
;
A
#
# COMPACT_ATOMS: atom_id res chain seq x y z
N MET A 1 5.87 3.58 -19.36
CA MET A 1 5.32 2.38 -20.04
C MET A 1 5.02 2.71 -21.49
N TRP A 2 5.42 1.80 -22.37
CA TRP A 2 5.30 2.01 -23.80
C TRP A 2 3.87 2.29 -24.27
N LEU A 3 2.91 1.45 -23.82
CA LEU A 3 1.51 1.56 -24.22
C LEU A 3 0.92 2.90 -23.80
N GLN A 4 1.20 3.32 -22.58
CA GLN A 4 0.74 4.62 -22.08
C GLN A 4 1.30 5.77 -22.90
N ALA A 5 2.60 5.74 -23.18
CA ALA A 5 3.26 6.81 -23.94
C ALA A 5 2.72 6.91 -25.38
N LYS A 6 2.42 5.77 -26.00
CA LYS A 6 1.96 5.74 -27.40
C LYS A 6 0.48 5.99 -27.54
N MET A 7 -0.35 5.58 -26.56
CA MET A 7 -1.81 5.62 -26.68
C MET A 7 -2.46 6.63 -25.73
N GLY A 8 -1.69 7.27 -24.87
CA GLY A 8 -2.21 8.25 -23.93
C GLY A 8 -3.14 7.65 -22.90
N CYS A 9 -3.01 6.34 -22.58
CA CYS A 9 -3.87 5.67 -21.61
C CYS A 9 -3.16 5.50 -20.26
N ILE A 10 -3.98 5.30 -19.21
CA ILE A 10 -3.49 4.98 -17.87
C ILE A 10 -3.66 3.48 -17.66
N ASN A 11 -2.58 2.81 -17.24
CA ASN A 11 -2.59 1.38 -16.95
C ASN A 11 -2.50 1.18 -15.45
N ILE A 12 -3.47 0.47 -14.87
CA ILE A 12 -3.49 0.11 -13.46
C ILE A 12 -3.33 -1.41 -13.36
N LEU A 13 -2.23 -1.83 -12.71
CA LEU A 13 -1.92 -3.23 -12.51
C LEU A 13 -2.11 -3.59 -11.05
N LEU A 14 -2.92 -4.61 -10.77
CA LEU A 14 -3.11 -5.12 -9.42
C LEU A 14 -2.12 -6.27 -9.18
N SER A 15 -1.47 -6.26 -8.03
CA SER A 15 -0.50 -7.27 -7.66
C SER A 15 -0.66 -7.64 -6.19
N GLN A 16 -0.44 -8.92 -5.88
CA GLN A 16 -0.40 -9.38 -4.50
C GLN A 16 0.95 -9.05 -3.88
N LEU A 17 0.97 -8.89 -2.56
CA LEU A 17 2.19 -8.81 -1.79
C LEU A 17 2.68 -10.22 -1.46
N ASN A 18 4.00 -10.42 -1.38
CA ASN A 18 4.52 -11.70 -0.94
C ASN A 18 4.43 -11.83 0.58
N ARG A 19 4.60 -13.06 1.08
CA ARG A 19 4.42 -13.36 2.50
C ARG A 19 5.55 -12.86 3.39
N ASN A 20 6.61 -12.33 2.84
CA ASN A 20 7.72 -11.80 3.63
C ASN A 20 7.27 -10.67 4.55
N ILE A 21 6.19 -9.97 4.23
CA ILE A 21 5.63 -8.93 5.08
C ILE A 21 5.14 -9.48 6.41
N GLU A 22 4.77 -10.77 6.47
CA GLU A 22 4.25 -11.43 7.67
C GLU A 22 5.34 -11.95 8.62
N GLN A 23 6.60 -11.80 8.27
CA GLN A 23 7.70 -12.27 9.10
C GLN A 23 7.77 -11.51 10.43
N GLU A 24 8.13 -12.23 11.50
CA GLU A 24 8.13 -11.66 12.86
C GLU A 24 9.01 -10.43 13.00
N HIS A 25 10.15 -10.39 12.31
CA HIS A 25 11.03 -9.23 12.41
C HIS A 25 10.40 -7.95 11.85
N ARG A 26 9.30 -8.07 11.10
CA ARG A 26 8.56 -6.94 10.56
C ARG A 26 7.60 -6.32 11.58
N ALA A 27 7.40 -6.97 12.73
CA ALA A 27 6.46 -6.49 13.76
C ALA A 27 6.86 -5.12 14.32
N LYS A 28 8.16 -4.85 14.46
CA LYS A 28 8.63 -3.54 14.94
C LYS A 28 8.27 -2.40 14.00
N ALA A 29 8.16 -2.66 12.71
CA ALA A 29 7.72 -1.72 11.70
C ALA A 29 6.22 -1.82 11.45
N GLN A 30 5.48 -2.49 12.33
CA GLN A 30 4.03 -2.68 12.26
C GLN A 30 3.59 -3.30 10.93
N TYR A 31 4.42 -4.19 10.38
CA TYR A 31 4.17 -4.86 9.09
C TYR A 31 3.90 -3.88 7.94
N GLN A 32 4.49 -2.68 8.01
CA GLN A 32 4.36 -1.73 6.91
C GLN A 32 4.92 -2.32 5.62
N PRO A 33 4.19 -2.20 4.50
CA PRO A 33 4.64 -2.78 3.25
C PRO A 33 5.86 -2.06 2.69
N LEU A 34 6.72 -2.82 2.03
CA LEU A 34 7.89 -2.31 1.33
C LEU A 34 7.76 -2.62 -0.16
N LEU A 35 8.44 -1.85 -0.99
CA LEU A 35 8.43 -2.07 -2.43
C LEU A 35 8.86 -3.50 -2.80
N THR A 36 9.78 -4.06 -2.02
CA THR A 36 10.26 -5.45 -2.21
C THR A 36 9.21 -6.51 -1.88
N ASP A 37 8.10 -6.14 -1.28
CA ASP A 37 7.02 -7.08 -0.96
C ASP A 37 6.10 -7.37 -2.15
N LEU A 38 6.30 -6.72 -3.29
CA LEU A 38 5.50 -6.98 -4.47
C LEU A 38 5.68 -8.42 -4.95
N PHE A 39 4.54 -9.11 -5.15
CA PHE A 39 4.55 -10.44 -5.72
C PHE A 39 4.92 -10.33 -7.21
N GLY A 40 5.85 -11.18 -7.66
CA GLY A 40 6.37 -11.12 -9.02
C GLY A 40 7.67 -10.36 -9.16
N GLY A 41 8.16 -9.79 -8.06
CA GLY A 41 9.51 -9.26 -7.97
C GLY A 41 9.70 -7.84 -8.44
N ASP A 42 10.95 -7.50 -8.67
CA ASP A 42 11.40 -6.12 -8.86
C ASP A 42 10.95 -5.49 -10.19
N SER A 43 10.67 -6.30 -11.20
CA SER A 43 10.36 -5.77 -12.54
C SER A 43 9.11 -4.89 -12.54
N ILE A 44 8.07 -5.29 -11.79
CA ILE A 44 6.84 -4.51 -11.68
C ILE A 44 7.13 -3.16 -11.01
N GLY A 45 7.87 -3.19 -9.92
CA GLY A 45 8.24 -1.97 -9.20
C GLY A 45 9.14 -1.06 -10.01
N GLN A 46 10.04 -1.61 -10.83
CA GLN A 46 10.92 -0.82 -11.67
C GLN A 46 10.18 -0.11 -12.80
N ASP A 47 9.20 -0.77 -13.40
CA ASP A 47 8.48 -0.24 -14.56
C ASP A 47 7.36 0.73 -14.18
N ALA A 48 6.80 0.62 -12.99
CA ALA A 48 5.70 1.46 -12.57
C ALA A 48 6.15 2.90 -12.30
N HIS A 49 5.31 3.87 -12.67
CA HIS A 49 5.54 5.27 -12.34
C HIS A 49 5.13 5.58 -10.90
N VAL A 50 4.07 4.93 -10.43
CA VAL A 50 3.55 5.06 -9.08
C VAL A 50 3.27 3.67 -8.55
N VAL A 51 3.67 3.39 -7.32
CA VAL A 51 3.34 2.16 -6.61
C VAL A 51 2.63 2.54 -5.32
N MET A 52 1.39 2.08 -5.19
CA MET A 52 0.60 2.26 -3.98
C MET A 52 0.35 0.91 -3.33
N MET A 53 0.59 0.83 -2.03
CA MET A 53 0.38 -0.38 -1.26
C MET A 53 -0.67 -0.14 -0.19
N LEU A 54 -1.66 -1.03 -0.13
CA LEU A 54 -2.79 -0.90 0.78
C LEU A 54 -2.60 -1.77 2.00
N GLN A 55 -2.95 -1.26 3.19
CA GLN A 55 -2.90 -2.03 4.41
C GLN A 55 -4.02 -1.62 5.36
N ARG A 56 -4.57 -2.61 6.05
CA ARG A 56 -5.52 -2.39 7.15
C ARG A 56 -4.88 -2.95 8.42
N PRO A 57 -4.09 -2.13 9.14
CA PRO A 57 -3.22 -2.65 10.21
C PRO A 57 -3.97 -3.30 11.35
N ASN A 58 -5.11 -2.77 11.77
CA ASN A 58 -5.88 -3.39 12.85
C ASN A 58 -6.54 -4.69 12.39
N ASP A 59 -7.20 -4.69 11.23
CA ASP A 59 -7.93 -5.85 10.75
C ASP A 59 -7.03 -7.03 10.39
N LEU A 60 -5.87 -6.75 9.80
CA LEU A 60 -4.98 -7.81 9.31
C LEU A 60 -3.96 -8.27 10.33
N TYR A 61 -3.47 -7.38 11.17
CA TYR A 61 -2.36 -7.68 12.07
C TYR A 61 -2.67 -7.41 13.54
N GLY A 62 -3.88 -6.99 13.86
CA GLY A 62 -4.29 -6.70 15.24
C GLY A 62 -3.53 -5.54 15.87
N ILE A 63 -3.00 -4.62 15.08
CA ILE A 63 -2.26 -3.48 15.58
C ILE A 63 -3.21 -2.53 16.31
N THR A 64 -2.86 -2.17 17.55
CA THR A 64 -3.65 -1.27 18.39
C THR A 64 -2.92 0.03 18.72
N ASP A 65 -1.60 0.06 18.57
CA ASP A 65 -0.81 1.28 18.74
C ASP A 65 -0.93 2.17 17.53
N LYS A 66 -0.57 3.45 17.68
CA LYS A 66 -0.62 4.38 16.56
C LYS A 66 0.20 3.88 15.38
N TYR A 67 -0.40 3.90 14.21
CA TYR A 67 0.20 3.47 12.96
C TYR A 67 0.47 4.70 12.09
N CYS A 68 1.75 5.02 11.90
CA CYS A 68 2.14 6.24 11.17
C CYS A 68 1.45 7.49 11.71
N GLY A 69 1.25 7.56 13.03
CA GLY A 69 0.58 8.69 13.67
C GLY A 69 -0.94 8.65 13.65
N GLU A 70 -1.54 7.60 13.09
CA GLU A 70 -2.99 7.44 12.96
C GLU A 70 -3.53 6.35 13.88
N ASP A 71 -4.80 6.51 14.31
CA ASP A 71 -5.51 5.46 15.02
C ASP A 71 -5.71 4.28 14.05
N PRO A 72 -5.23 3.08 14.38
CA PRO A 72 -5.33 1.94 13.47
C PRO A 72 -6.75 1.40 13.31
N LEU A 73 -7.66 1.71 14.23
CA LEU A 73 -9.02 1.19 14.17
C LEU A 73 -9.76 1.80 12.96
N GLY A 74 -10.23 0.93 12.07
CA GLY A 74 -10.90 1.37 10.86
C GLY A 74 -9.99 1.98 9.81
N LEU A 75 -8.68 1.97 10.03
CA LEU A 75 -7.71 2.60 9.12
C LEU A 75 -7.48 1.73 7.89
N LEU A 76 -7.62 2.35 6.71
CA LEU A 76 -7.04 1.85 5.47
C LEU A 76 -5.88 2.77 5.11
N ALA A 77 -4.68 2.27 5.22
CA ALA A 77 -3.47 3.02 4.91
C ALA A 77 -3.07 2.79 3.45
N ILE A 78 -2.92 3.87 2.70
CA ILE A 78 -2.38 3.80 1.34
C ILE A 78 -0.95 4.32 1.40
N HIS A 79 0.01 3.41 1.23
CA HIS A 79 1.42 3.76 1.21
C HIS A 79 1.87 4.06 -0.21
N ILE A 80 2.35 5.27 -0.45
CA ILE A 80 2.96 5.64 -1.73
C ILE A 80 4.44 5.26 -1.62
N GLU A 81 4.79 4.09 -2.15
CA GLU A 81 6.15 3.55 -2.06
C GLU A 81 7.04 3.93 -3.23
N LYS A 82 6.45 4.35 -4.33
CA LYS A 82 7.17 4.90 -5.47
C LYS A 82 6.29 5.96 -6.13
N ASN A 83 6.86 7.13 -6.39
CA ASN A 83 6.14 8.19 -7.09
C ASN A 83 7.18 9.01 -7.87
N ARG A 84 7.26 8.77 -9.16
CA ARG A 84 8.29 9.38 -10.03
C ARG A 84 8.25 10.91 -9.99
N ASP A 85 7.05 11.49 -9.95
CA ASP A 85 6.87 12.93 -10.07
C ASP A 85 6.41 13.59 -8.77
N GLY A 86 6.47 12.88 -7.64
CA GLY A 86 5.97 13.41 -6.38
C GLY A 86 6.62 12.82 -5.15
N LEU A 87 5.93 12.95 -4.02
CA LEU A 87 6.43 12.54 -2.72
C LEU A 87 5.99 11.14 -2.37
N LEU A 88 6.78 10.47 -1.51
CA LEU A 88 6.40 9.24 -0.85
C LEU A 88 5.67 9.58 0.45
N GLY A 89 4.88 8.64 0.94
CA GLY A 89 4.19 8.83 2.21
C GLY A 89 3.03 7.89 2.38
N MET A 90 2.24 8.13 3.41
CA MET A 90 1.06 7.34 3.72
C MET A 90 -0.16 8.25 3.76
N ILE A 91 -1.23 7.84 3.09
CA ILE A 91 -2.51 8.56 3.08
C ILE A 91 -3.52 7.74 3.88
N PRO A 92 -4.07 8.28 4.97
CA PRO A 92 -5.04 7.55 5.78
C PRO A 92 -6.47 7.70 5.22
N TYR A 93 -7.20 6.59 5.21
CA TYR A 93 -8.63 6.57 4.91
C TYR A 93 -9.37 5.81 5.99
N GLU A 94 -10.66 6.12 6.13
CA GLU A 94 -11.56 5.39 7.00
C GLU A 94 -12.29 4.32 6.19
N ALA A 95 -12.10 3.06 6.55
CA ALA A 95 -12.74 1.94 5.87
C ALA A 95 -13.77 1.28 6.78
N GLU A 96 -15.02 1.26 6.34
CA GLU A 96 -16.09 0.54 7.04
C GLU A 96 -16.48 -0.67 6.17
N MET A 97 -15.92 -1.83 6.53
CA MET A 97 -16.04 -3.01 5.70
C MET A 97 -17.43 -3.63 5.75
N SER A 98 -18.21 -3.38 6.80
CA SER A 98 -19.59 -3.87 6.89
C SER A 98 -20.47 -3.28 5.79
N THR A 99 -20.17 -2.08 5.33
CA THR A 99 -20.92 -1.39 4.27
C THR A 99 -20.08 -1.22 3.00
N PHE A 100 -18.85 -1.74 2.97
CA PHE A 100 -17.89 -1.57 1.86
C PHE A 100 -17.67 -0.10 1.51
N THR A 101 -17.62 0.76 2.53
CA THR A 101 -17.47 2.20 2.35
C THR A 101 -16.08 2.65 2.74
N ILE A 102 -15.47 3.50 1.91
CA ILE A 102 -14.16 4.10 2.16
C ILE A 102 -14.33 5.62 2.09
N ASN A 103 -13.97 6.30 3.16
CA ASN A 103 -14.09 7.76 3.25
C ASN A 103 -12.73 8.38 3.59
N GLU A 104 -12.56 9.63 3.23
CA GLU A 104 -11.40 10.41 3.66
C GLU A 104 -11.39 10.55 5.18
N ARG A 105 -10.19 10.58 5.72
CA ARG A 105 -10.00 10.68 7.16
C ARG A 105 -9.56 12.05 7.59
#